data_e4424c369903e581d67f80647248c825
#
_entry.id   e4424c369903e581d67f80647248c825
#
_cell.length_a   1.000
_cell.length_b   1.000
_cell.length_c   1.000
_cell.angle_alpha   90.00
_cell.angle_beta   90.00
_cell.angle_gamma   90.00
#
_symmetry.space_group_name_H-M   'P 1'
#
loop_
_entity.id
_entity.type
_entity.pdbx_description
1 polymer ?
#
loop_
_entity_poly.entity_id
_entity_poly.type
_entity_poly.pdbx_seq_one_letter_code
_entity_poly.pdbx_strand_id
1 'polypeptide(L)' 'MNFKEIIVTTTDGITKITLNRPDKLNAWTTVMGNEVKKAIEIAGQDKECRCIVVTGSGRGFCAGADM' A
#
# COMPACT_ATOMS: atom_id res chain seq x y z
N MET A 1 -10.70 0.09 6.94
CA MET A 1 -10.57 -0.37 5.53
C MET A 1 -9.97 -1.76 5.49
N ASN A 2 -10.56 -2.61 4.68
CA ASN A 2 -10.08 -3.99 4.55
C ASN A 2 -9.54 -4.21 3.15
N PHE A 3 -8.23 -4.32 3.04
CA PHE A 3 -7.56 -4.64 1.79
C PHE A 3 -7.00 -6.05 1.86
N LYS A 4 -6.87 -6.70 0.70
CA LYS A 4 -6.40 -8.08 0.61
C LYS A 4 -4.88 -8.17 0.47
N GLU A 5 -4.27 -7.24 -0.29
CA GLU A 5 -2.86 -7.32 -0.65
C GLU A 5 -2.04 -6.14 -0.17
N ILE A 6 -2.65 -5.23 0.58
CA ILE A 6 -1.94 -4.13 1.21
C ILE A 6 -2.42 -3.93 2.65
N ILE A 7 -1.60 -3.28 3.44
CA ILE A 7 -1.95 -2.86 4.79
C ILE A 7 -1.82 -1.34 4.83
N VAL A 8 -2.85 -0.66 5.35
CA VAL A 8 -2.84 0.80 5.44
C VAL A 8 -2.95 1.20 6.89
N THR A 9 -2.01 2.01 7.35
CA THR A 9 -2.02 2.57 8.71
C THR A 9 -1.80 4.07 8.62
N THR A 10 -2.41 4.81 9.56
CA THR A 10 -2.23 6.26 9.64
C THR A 10 -1.85 6.62 11.06
N THR A 11 -0.72 7.33 11.23
CA THR A 11 -0.21 7.75 12.53
C THR A 11 0.47 9.11 12.36
N ASP A 12 0.12 10.08 13.20
CA ASP A 12 0.75 11.41 13.24
C ASP A 12 0.77 12.12 11.87
N GLY A 13 -0.31 11.97 11.10
CA GLY A 13 -0.42 12.60 9.80
C GLY A 13 0.30 11.87 8.68
N ILE A 14 0.84 10.69 8.94
CA ILE A 14 1.53 9.87 7.95
C ILE A 14 0.68 8.63 7.64
N THR A 15 0.29 8.50 6.38
CA THR A 15 -0.38 7.29 5.90
C THR A 15 0.66 6.37 5.28
N LYS A 16 0.78 5.18 5.85
CA LYS A 16 1.73 4.17 5.39
C LYS A 16 0.97 3.07 4.67
N ILE A 17 1.31 2.85 3.42
CA ILE A 17 0.76 1.77 2.59
C ILE A 17 1.83 0.70 2.47
N THR A 18 1.56 -0.47 3.04
CA THR A 18 2.50 -1.59 3.02
C THR A 18 2.02 -2.63 2.01
N LEU A 19 2.83 -2.88 0.99
CA LEU A 19 2.55 -3.96 0.04
C LEU A 19 2.75 -5.28 0.78
N ASN A 20 1.74 -6.15 0.78
CA ASN A 20 1.73 -7.31 1.65
C ASN A 20 1.54 -8.63 0.90
N ARG A 21 2.49 -8.92 0.01
CA ARG A 21 2.64 -10.22 -0.65
C ARG A 21 4.09 -10.68 -0.48
N PRO A 22 4.58 -10.86 0.77
CA PRO A 22 6.00 -11.13 1.02
C PRO A 22 6.50 -12.44 0.42
N ASP A 23 5.64 -13.46 0.30
CA ASP A 23 5.97 -14.74 -0.30
C ASP A 23 6.12 -14.65 -1.81
N LYS A 24 5.70 -13.55 -2.42
CA LYS A 24 5.86 -13.26 -3.85
C LYS A 24 6.73 -12.02 -4.06
N LEU A 25 7.51 -11.61 -3.04
CA LEU A 25 8.33 -10.40 -3.05
C LEU A 25 7.53 -9.16 -3.47
N ASN A 26 6.25 -9.13 -3.07
CA ASN A 26 5.32 -8.04 -3.34
C ASN A 26 5.13 -7.76 -4.83
N ALA A 27 5.15 -8.80 -5.66
CA ALA A 27 4.89 -8.65 -7.08
C ALA A 27 3.52 -8.01 -7.31
N TRP A 28 3.47 -7.06 -8.23
CA TRP A 28 2.29 -6.22 -8.45
C TRP A 28 1.18 -7.00 -9.14
N THR A 29 -0.03 -6.93 -8.60
CA THR A 29 -1.22 -7.52 -9.21
C THR A 29 -2.25 -6.44 -9.49
N THR A 30 -3.27 -6.78 -10.28
CA THR A 30 -4.39 -5.86 -10.52
C THR A 30 -5.11 -5.51 -9.22
N VAL A 31 -5.30 -6.49 -8.33
CA VAL A 31 -5.92 -6.26 -7.02
C VAL A 31 -5.09 -5.28 -6.21
N MET A 32 -3.78 -5.52 -6.10
CA MET A 32 -2.89 -4.63 -5.36
C MET A 32 -2.92 -3.21 -5.93
N GLY A 33 -2.87 -3.06 -7.25
CA GLY A 33 -2.91 -1.76 -7.90
C GLY A 33 -4.18 -0.99 -7.60
N ASN A 34 -5.33 -1.67 -7.66
CA ASN A 34 -6.61 -1.05 -7.33
C ASN A 34 -6.68 -0.67 -5.86
N GLU A 35 -6.14 -1.50 -4.98
CA GLU A 35 -6.14 -1.21 -3.55
C GLU A 35 -5.24 -0.03 -3.21
N VAL A 36 -4.05 0.05 -3.81
CA VAL A 36 -3.14 1.19 -3.60
C VAL A 36 -3.79 2.48 -4.09
N LYS A 37 -4.41 2.45 -5.27
CA LYS A 37 -5.10 3.60 -5.82
C LYS A 37 -6.18 4.09 -4.86
N LYS A 38 -7.00 3.17 -4.35
CA LYS A 38 -8.07 3.50 -3.41
C LYS A 38 -7.52 4.09 -2.12
N ALA A 39 -6.44 3.51 -1.59
CA ALA A 39 -5.82 4.00 -0.36
C ALA A 39 -5.27 5.42 -0.55
N ILE A 40 -4.65 5.70 -1.69
CA ILE A 40 -4.13 7.04 -1.99
C ILE A 40 -5.28 8.05 -2.11
N GLU A 41 -6.38 7.68 -2.75
CA GLU A 41 -7.55 8.55 -2.86
C GLU A 41 -8.11 8.91 -1.49
N ILE A 42 -8.25 7.92 -0.61
CA ILE A 42 -8.77 8.13 0.74
C ILE A 42 -7.81 9.02 1.53
N ALA A 43 -6.52 8.75 1.48
CA ALA A 43 -5.53 9.56 2.19
C ALA A 43 -5.51 10.99 1.67
N GLY A 44 -5.68 11.19 0.36
CA GLY A 44 -5.71 12.53 -0.23
C GLY A 44 -6.91 13.35 0.21
N GLN A 45 -7.99 12.70 0.66
CA GLN A 45 -9.17 13.38 1.18
C GLN A 45 -9.10 13.65 2.68
N ASP A 46 -8.12 13.08 3.37
CA ASP A 46 -7.94 13.25 4.80
C ASP A 46 -7.13 14.52 5.06
N LYS A 47 -7.76 15.51 5.69
CA LYS A 47 -7.12 16.80 5.96
C LYS A 47 -5.93 16.69 6.91
N GLU A 48 -5.87 15.64 7.71
CA GLU A 48 -4.78 15.43 8.65
C GLU A 48 -3.62 14.65 8.04
N CYS A 49 -3.81 14.06 6.86
CA CYS A 49 -2.74 13.34 6.19
C CYS A 49 -1.79 14.31 5.51
N ARG A 50 -0.54 14.33 5.95
CA ARG A 50 0.49 15.22 5.42
C ARG A 50 1.49 14.51 4.53
N CYS A 51 1.56 13.19 4.61
CA CYS A 51 2.54 12.41 3.89
C CYS A 51 2.02 11.01 3.65
N ILE A 52 2.33 10.45 2.48
CA ILE A 52 2.01 9.06 2.15
C ILE A 52 3.32 8.34 1.91
N VAL A 53 3.52 7.23 2.63
CA VAL A 53 4.72 6.39 2.49
C VAL A 53 4.27 5.03 1.95
N VAL A 54 4.94 4.54 0.91
CA VAL A 54 4.69 3.22 0.35
C VAL A 54 5.91 2.35 0.61
N THR A 55 5.70 1.19 1.20
CA THR A 55 6.77 0.26 1.52
C THR A 55 6.32 -1.16 1.26
N GLY A 56 7.22 -2.14 1.34
CA GLY A 56 6.91 -3.54 1.17
C GLY A 56 7.20 -4.33 2.44
N SER A 57 6.35 -5.31 2.74
CA SER A 57 6.63 -6.25 3.84
C SER A 57 7.60 -7.33 3.35
N GLY A 58 8.35 -7.91 4.30
CA GLY A 58 9.30 -8.97 3.98
C GLY A 58 10.57 -8.45 3.34
N ARG A 59 11.19 -9.28 2.47
CA ARG A 59 12.52 -9.02 1.95
C ARG A 59 12.56 -8.04 0.78
N GLY A 60 11.46 -7.85 0.08
CA GLY A 60 11.43 -7.02 -1.11
C GLY A 60 10.37 -5.96 -1.07
N PHE A 61 10.65 -4.81 -1.69
CA PHE A 61 9.64 -3.78 -1.83
C PHE A 61 8.60 -4.21 -2.88
N CYS A 62 9.03 -4.46 -4.09
CA CYS A 62 8.17 -4.92 -5.17
C CYS A 62 9.05 -5.60 -6.23
N ALA A 63 8.70 -6.83 -6.61
CA ALA A 63 9.49 -7.59 -7.58
C ALA A 63 9.11 -7.29 -9.03
N GLY A 64 8.15 -6.39 -9.26
CA GLY A 64 7.63 -6.07 -10.58
C GLY A 64 6.23 -6.62 -10.76
N ALA A 65 5.71 -6.55 -12.00
CA ALA A 65 4.36 -7.01 -12.27
C ALA A 65 4.28 -8.53 -12.24
N ASP A 66 3.22 -9.03 -11.62
CA ASP A 66 2.91 -10.46 -11.63
C ASP A 66 2.06 -10.72 -12.88
N MET A 67 2.69 -11.30 -13.87
CA MET A 67 2.05 -11.53 -15.17
C MET A 67 1.61 -12.96 -15.37
#